data_3a9c08844bae29c4ede5380075293e57
#
_entry.id   3a9c08844bae29c4ede5380075293e57
#
_cell.length_a   1.000
_cell.length_b   1.000
_cell.length_c   1.000
_cell.angle_alpha   90.00
_cell.angle_beta   90.00
_cell.angle_gamma   90.00
#
_symmetry.space_group_name_H-M   'P 1'
#
loop_
_entity.id
_entity.type
_entity.pdbx_description
1 polymer ?
#
loop_
_entity_poly.entity_id
_entity_poly.type
_entity_poly.pdbx_seq_one_letter_code
_entity_poly.pdbx_strand_id
1 'polypeptide(L)'
;MKGRFVSASILILLLWMVAVCVPLLAGWRNASEPELKKVIPARAPVIKENIETEFRTASGVTDGRGKYIAGVVMITAGYSAEGKYSHFFIAQVPVQIGDFTLDPGEYVFGYQRKTPDSITVTFYRASSGDTVGEVEAFRNRKSAMVRALLIQPATGGRGTIQVGRFVFDYHLD
;
A
#
# COMPACT_ATOMS: atom_id res chain seq x y z
N MET A 1 12.70 60.88 34.78
CA MET A 1 13.25 59.82 33.91
C MET A 1 12.53 58.51 34.20
N LYS A 2 11.55 58.12 33.37
CA LYS A 2 10.80 56.83 33.49
C LYS A 2 11.37 55.87 32.44
N GLY A 3 12.21 54.94 32.90
CA GLY A 3 12.79 53.88 32.04
C GLY A 3 11.73 52.83 31.70
N ARG A 4 11.57 52.58 30.41
CA ARG A 4 10.65 51.58 29.81
C ARG A 4 11.25 50.20 29.98
N PHE A 5 10.76 49.42 30.95
CA PHE A 5 10.91 47.95 31.04
C PHE A 5 9.76 47.28 30.31
N VAL A 6 9.80 47.32 28.99
CA VAL A 6 8.91 46.52 28.16
C VAL A 6 9.81 45.69 27.27
N SER A 7 9.67 44.39 27.25
CA SER A 7 10.10 43.55 26.12
C SER A 7 10.95 42.32 26.36
N ALA A 8 11.38 41.97 27.54
CA ALA A 8 12.01 40.64 27.66
C ALA A 8 10.99 39.48 27.61
N SER A 9 9.83 39.67 28.23
CA SER A 9 8.78 38.60 28.30
C SER A 9 8.06 38.38 26.96
N ILE A 10 7.92 39.44 26.16
CA ILE A 10 7.23 39.30 24.82
C ILE A 10 8.15 38.63 23.80
N LEU A 11 9.47 38.87 23.88
CA LEU A 11 10.43 38.20 23.00
C LEU A 11 10.50 36.68 23.27
N ILE A 12 10.44 36.28 24.53
CA ILE A 12 10.46 34.86 24.93
C ILE A 12 9.17 34.14 24.47
N LEU A 13 8.00 34.78 24.53
CA LEU A 13 6.73 34.20 24.05
C LEU A 13 6.71 34.04 22.51
N LEU A 14 7.31 34.97 21.78
CA LEU A 14 7.46 34.88 20.32
C LEU A 14 8.45 33.78 19.90
N LEU A 15 9.51 33.55 20.66
CA LEU A 15 10.46 32.46 20.39
C LEU A 15 9.85 31.07 20.63
N TRP A 16 8.91 30.95 21.57
CA TRP A 16 8.18 29.68 21.83
C TRP A 16 7.15 29.35 20.75
N MET A 17 6.61 30.35 20.05
CA MET A 17 5.63 30.13 18.99
C MET A 17 6.24 29.65 17.67
N VAL A 18 7.52 29.86 17.46
CA VAL A 18 8.24 29.40 16.25
C VAL A 18 8.71 27.94 16.36
N ALA A 19 8.77 27.39 17.58
CA ALA A 19 9.32 26.03 17.81
C ALA A 19 8.33 24.88 17.57
N VAL A 20 7.09 25.13 17.16
CA VAL A 20 6.06 24.07 17.03
C VAL A 20 5.71 23.75 15.58
N CYS A 21 6.34 24.39 14.61
CA CYS A 21 6.19 24.02 13.22
C CYS A 21 7.29 23.03 12.78
N VAL A 22 7.43 21.92 13.52
CA VAL A 22 8.13 20.76 12.96
C VAL A 22 7.17 20.22 11.88
N PRO A 23 7.53 20.28 10.58
CA PRO A 23 6.77 19.53 9.61
C PRO A 23 6.85 18.08 10.06
N LEU A 24 5.71 17.50 10.49
CA LEU A 24 5.59 16.08 10.53
C LEU A 24 5.94 15.63 9.12
N LEU A 25 7.13 15.06 8.95
CA LEU A 25 7.46 14.28 7.75
C LEU A 25 6.42 13.18 7.72
N ALA A 26 5.35 13.42 6.96
CA ALA A 26 4.26 12.48 6.80
C ALA A 26 4.84 11.29 6.04
N GLY A 27 5.39 10.36 6.80
CA GLY A 27 5.83 9.08 6.27
C GLY A 27 4.60 8.24 5.92
N TRP A 28 4.79 7.24 5.10
CA TRP A 28 3.77 6.24 4.82
C TRP A 28 3.37 5.52 6.12
N ARG A 29 2.07 5.38 6.34
CA ARG A 29 1.49 4.68 7.49
C ARG A 29 0.42 3.69 7.04
N ASN A 30 0.04 2.78 7.92
CA ASN A 30 -1.13 1.93 7.66
C ASN A 30 -2.37 2.78 7.45
N ALA A 31 -3.12 2.47 6.41
CA ALA A 31 -4.43 3.06 6.19
C ALA A 31 -5.44 2.44 7.15
N SER A 32 -6.31 3.26 7.72
CA SER A 32 -7.41 2.81 8.56
C SER A 32 -8.53 2.18 7.74
N GLU A 33 -9.40 1.39 8.37
CA GLU A 33 -10.55 0.77 7.68
C GLU A 33 -11.45 1.81 6.98
N PRO A 34 -11.82 2.96 7.57
CA PRO A 34 -12.59 3.99 6.87
C PRO A 34 -11.85 4.59 5.66
N GLU A 35 -10.52 4.67 5.70
CA GLU A 35 -9.71 5.13 4.56
C GLU A 35 -9.70 4.10 3.45
N LEU A 36 -9.52 2.81 3.78
CA LEU A 36 -9.56 1.72 2.81
C LEU A 36 -10.94 1.61 2.13
N LYS A 37 -12.04 1.82 2.85
CA LYS A 37 -13.40 1.84 2.29
C LYS A 37 -13.63 2.93 1.25
N LYS A 38 -12.84 4.00 1.25
CA LYS A 38 -12.93 5.08 0.25
C LYS A 38 -12.24 4.72 -1.07
N VAL A 39 -11.27 3.83 -1.04
CA VAL A 39 -10.42 3.53 -2.20
C VAL A 39 -10.65 2.13 -2.76
N ILE A 40 -10.99 1.15 -1.93
CA ILE A 40 -11.26 -0.22 -2.36
C ILE A 40 -12.74 -0.35 -2.74
N PRO A 41 -13.07 -0.66 -3.99
CA PRO A 41 -14.45 -0.86 -4.40
C PRO A 41 -15.01 -2.17 -3.84
N ALA A 42 -16.33 -2.22 -3.60
CA ALA A 42 -16.99 -3.47 -3.21
C ALA A 42 -16.94 -4.54 -4.31
N ARG A 43 -16.78 -4.10 -5.57
CA ARG A 43 -16.56 -4.94 -6.74
C ARG A 43 -15.42 -4.37 -7.55
N ALA A 44 -14.37 -5.15 -7.75
CA ALA A 44 -13.21 -4.78 -8.53
C ALA A 44 -13.52 -4.85 -10.03
N PRO A 45 -13.27 -3.78 -10.80
CA PRO A 45 -13.40 -3.83 -12.25
C PRO A 45 -12.20 -4.62 -12.83
N VAL A 46 -12.45 -5.78 -13.39
CA VAL A 46 -11.41 -6.63 -13.99
C VAL A 46 -11.82 -6.99 -15.40
N ILE A 47 -11.14 -6.40 -16.40
CA ILE A 47 -11.44 -6.56 -17.83
C ILE A 47 -12.91 -6.17 -18.10
N LYS A 48 -13.81 -7.13 -18.30
CA LYS A 48 -15.24 -6.92 -18.57
C LYS A 48 -16.15 -7.34 -17.41
N GLU A 49 -15.58 -7.68 -16.27
CA GLU A 49 -16.28 -8.20 -15.10
C GLU A 49 -16.14 -7.27 -13.90
N ASN A 50 -17.10 -7.34 -12.97
CA ASN A 50 -17.04 -6.66 -11.69
C ASN A 50 -17.04 -7.74 -10.60
N ILE A 51 -15.86 -8.07 -10.09
CA ILE A 51 -15.62 -9.19 -9.18
C ILE A 51 -15.76 -8.73 -7.74
N GLU A 52 -16.53 -9.43 -6.93
CA GLU A 52 -16.71 -9.12 -5.51
C GLU A 52 -15.39 -9.15 -4.75
N THR A 53 -15.20 -8.16 -3.85
CA THR A 53 -14.01 -8.08 -2.98
C THR A 53 -14.34 -8.55 -1.57
N GLU A 54 -13.44 -9.32 -0.96
CA GLU A 54 -13.54 -9.72 0.45
C GLU A 54 -12.88 -8.64 1.32
N PHE A 55 -13.62 -7.60 1.66
CA PHE A 55 -13.09 -6.40 2.34
C PHE A 55 -12.38 -6.70 3.67
N ARG A 56 -12.70 -7.80 4.37
CA ARG A 56 -11.99 -8.21 5.60
C ARG A 56 -10.53 -8.54 5.37
N THR A 57 -10.13 -8.75 4.12
CA THR A 57 -8.73 -8.99 3.72
C THR A 57 -8.03 -7.72 3.25
N ALA A 58 -8.74 -6.58 3.24
CA ALA A 58 -8.20 -5.31 2.79
C ALA A 58 -6.98 -4.89 3.60
N SER A 59 -5.95 -4.46 2.91
CA SER A 59 -4.74 -3.92 3.51
C SER A 59 -4.22 -2.78 2.64
N GLY A 60 -3.61 -1.78 3.26
CA GLY A 60 -3.05 -0.68 2.52
C GLY A 60 -2.32 0.33 3.40
N VAL A 61 -1.63 1.22 2.72
CA VAL A 61 -0.86 2.31 3.31
C VAL A 61 -1.23 3.63 2.65
N THR A 62 -1.03 4.71 3.38
CA THR A 62 -1.31 6.08 2.91
C THR A 62 -0.18 7.01 3.30
N ASP A 63 0.04 8.04 2.48
CA ASP A 63 0.95 9.16 2.78
C ASP A 63 0.31 10.20 3.73
N GLY A 64 -0.96 9.99 4.12
CA GLY A 64 -1.73 10.95 4.92
C GLY A 64 -2.16 12.21 4.17
N ARG A 65 -1.84 12.34 2.88
CA ARG A 65 -2.18 13.47 2.00
C ARG A 65 -3.17 13.07 0.91
N GLY A 66 -3.75 11.89 1.01
CA GLY A 66 -4.76 11.39 0.08
C GLY A 66 -4.24 10.43 -0.99
N LYS A 67 -2.98 9.97 -0.90
CA LYS A 67 -2.46 8.90 -1.75
C LYS A 67 -2.45 7.58 -1.01
N TYR A 68 -2.76 6.52 -1.75
CA TYR A 68 -2.89 5.18 -1.20
C TYR A 68 -2.18 4.15 -2.09
N ILE A 69 -1.69 3.11 -1.42
CA ILE A 69 -1.37 1.83 -2.01
C ILE A 69 -2.20 0.83 -1.22
N ALA A 70 -3.13 0.15 -1.87
CA ALA A 70 -4.08 -0.71 -1.19
C ALA A 70 -4.38 -1.97 -2.02
N GLY A 71 -4.80 -3.01 -1.36
CA GLY A 71 -5.21 -4.23 -2.03
C GLY A 71 -6.21 -5.01 -1.20
N VAL A 72 -6.84 -5.98 -1.86
CA VAL A 72 -7.90 -6.83 -1.29
C VAL A 72 -7.97 -8.15 -2.05
N VAL A 73 -8.37 -9.21 -1.38
CA VAL A 73 -8.68 -10.49 -2.03
C VAL A 73 -10.00 -10.39 -2.78
N MET A 74 -10.08 -10.97 -3.96
CA MET A 74 -11.29 -11.11 -4.77
C MET A 74 -11.93 -12.49 -4.60
N ILE A 75 -13.26 -12.53 -4.66
CA ILE A 75 -14.04 -13.77 -4.71
C ILE A 75 -14.21 -14.15 -6.19
N THR A 76 -13.29 -14.97 -6.71
CA THR A 76 -13.18 -15.21 -8.15
C THR A 76 -13.94 -16.43 -8.66
N ALA A 77 -14.57 -17.19 -7.78
CA ALA A 77 -15.35 -18.36 -8.16
C ALA A 77 -16.48 -18.01 -9.15
N GLY A 78 -16.49 -18.66 -10.29
CA GLY A 78 -17.46 -18.42 -11.36
C GLY A 78 -17.17 -17.22 -12.28
N TYR A 79 -16.03 -16.54 -12.09
CA TYR A 79 -15.54 -15.47 -12.96
C TYR A 79 -14.40 -15.98 -13.84
N SER A 80 -14.12 -15.30 -14.96
CA SER A 80 -12.96 -15.63 -15.84
C SER A 80 -11.60 -15.38 -15.17
N ALA A 81 -11.60 -14.69 -14.04
CA ALA A 81 -10.45 -14.49 -13.17
C ALA A 81 -10.04 -15.74 -12.37
N GLU A 82 -10.93 -16.75 -12.26
CA GLU A 82 -10.69 -17.93 -11.43
C GLU A 82 -9.40 -18.67 -11.84
N GLY A 83 -8.55 -18.93 -10.85
CA GLY A 83 -7.25 -19.57 -11.06
C GLY A 83 -6.15 -18.70 -11.66
N LYS A 84 -6.47 -17.47 -12.10
CA LYS A 84 -5.53 -16.53 -12.70
C LYS A 84 -5.22 -15.33 -11.79
N TYR A 85 -6.27 -14.68 -11.30
CA TYR A 85 -6.16 -13.53 -10.40
C TYR A 85 -6.80 -13.85 -9.06
N SER A 86 -6.21 -13.42 -7.98
CA SER A 86 -6.73 -13.61 -6.64
C SER A 86 -6.85 -12.31 -5.83
N HIS A 87 -6.14 -11.26 -6.26
CA HIS A 87 -6.09 -10.01 -5.54
C HIS A 87 -6.29 -8.82 -6.50
N PHE A 88 -7.01 -7.82 -6.02
CA PHE A 88 -7.09 -6.50 -6.63
C PHE A 88 -6.14 -5.56 -5.90
N PHE A 89 -5.44 -4.71 -6.63
CA PHE A 89 -4.41 -3.83 -6.11
C PHE A 89 -4.50 -2.45 -6.74
N ILE A 90 -4.41 -1.42 -5.92
CA ILE A 90 -4.49 -0.01 -6.31
C ILE A 90 -3.17 0.66 -5.95
N ALA A 91 -2.52 1.27 -6.92
CA ALA A 91 -1.39 2.16 -6.74
C ALA A 91 -1.81 3.58 -7.12
N GLN A 92 -1.72 4.54 -6.22
CA GLN A 92 -2.00 5.96 -6.52
C GLN A 92 -0.72 6.79 -6.65
N VAL A 93 0.42 6.15 -6.52
CA VAL A 93 1.76 6.66 -6.77
C VAL A 93 2.54 5.58 -7.52
N PRO A 94 3.65 5.91 -8.20
CA PRO A 94 4.53 4.90 -8.76
C PRO A 94 5.06 3.96 -7.66
N VAL A 95 5.01 2.65 -7.90
CA VAL A 95 5.47 1.61 -6.96
C VAL A 95 6.42 0.69 -7.71
N GLN A 96 7.68 0.70 -7.34
CA GLN A 96 8.67 -0.24 -7.90
C GLN A 96 8.58 -1.58 -7.17
N ILE A 97 8.48 -2.67 -7.92
CA ILE A 97 8.44 -4.05 -7.42
C ILE A 97 9.44 -4.87 -8.24
N GLY A 98 10.52 -5.35 -7.62
CA GLY A 98 11.57 -6.03 -8.38
C GLY A 98 12.10 -5.16 -9.52
N ASP A 99 12.00 -5.65 -10.74
CA ASP A 99 12.53 -5.00 -11.94
C ASP A 99 11.50 -4.17 -12.73
N PHE A 100 10.27 -4.03 -12.21
CA PHE A 100 9.20 -3.26 -12.87
C PHE A 100 8.56 -2.22 -11.96
N THR A 101 7.91 -1.24 -12.56
CA THR A 101 7.18 -0.18 -11.85
C THR A 101 5.70 -0.25 -12.20
N LEU A 102 4.86 -0.23 -11.17
CA LEU A 102 3.44 0.02 -11.30
C LEU A 102 3.21 1.52 -11.32
N ASP A 103 2.81 2.07 -12.47
CA ASP A 103 2.31 3.44 -12.55
C ASP A 103 1.02 3.60 -11.74
N PRO A 104 0.60 4.83 -11.40
CA PRO A 104 -0.70 5.04 -10.79
C PRO A 104 -1.82 4.37 -11.59
N GLY A 105 -2.57 3.46 -10.95
CA GLY A 105 -3.61 2.68 -11.64
C GLY A 105 -4.14 1.52 -10.80
N GLU A 106 -4.97 0.72 -11.45
CA GLU A 106 -5.61 -0.47 -10.91
C GLU A 106 -5.02 -1.72 -11.54
N TYR A 107 -4.71 -2.68 -10.70
CA TYR A 107 -4.04 -3.92 -11.06
C TYR A 107 -4.75 -5.11 -10.44
N VAL A 108 -4.51 -6.28 -11.01
CA VAL A 108 -4.79 -7.56 -10.38
C VAL A 108 -3.52 -8.37 -10.32
N PHE A 109 -3.40 -9.24 -9.33
CA PHE A 109 -2.32 -10.19 -9.31
C PHE A 109 -2.77 -11.57 -8.88
N GLY A 110 -2.05 -12.56 -9.37
CA GLY A 110 -2.13 -13.93 -8.94
C GLY A 110 -0.76 -14.45 -8.57
N TYR A 111 -0.70 -15.68 -8.06
CA TYR A 111 0.57 -16.28 -7.73
C TYR A 111 0.57 -17.78 -8.01
N GLN A 112 1.73 -18.30 -8.32
CA GLN A 112 1.96 -19.72 -8.51
C GLN A 112 3.13 -20.18 -7.63
N ARG A 113 3.02 -21.39 -7.09
CA ARG A 113 4.11 -21.96 -6.30
C ARG A 113 5.29 -22.31 -7.22
N LYS A 114 6.47 -21.81 -6.86
CA LYS A 114 7.72 -22.11 -7.56
C LYS A 114 8.52 -23.17 -6.81
N THR A 115 8.67 -23.01 -5.50
CA THR A 115 9.34 -23.95 -4.60
C THR A 115 8.55 -24.08 -3.28
N PRO A 116 8.91 -24.98 -2.35
CA PRO A 116 8.30 -24.98 -1.01
C PRO A 116 8.46 -23.65 -0.25
N ASP A 117 9.51 -22.87 -0.56
CA ASP A 117 9.86 -21.62 0.11
C ASP A 117 9.67 -20.37 -0.74
N SER A 118 9.18 -20.48 -2.00
CA SER A 118 8.90 -19.33 -2.85
C SER A 118 7.67 -19.51 -3.74
N ILE A 119 7.09 -18.36 -4.11
CA ILE A 119 6.03 -18.23 -5.11
C ILE A 119 6.44 -17.17 -6.14
N THR A 120 5.98 -17.29 -7.37
CA THR A 120 6.02 -16.23 -8.37
C THR A 120 4.68 -15.47 -8.28
N VAL A 121 4.74 -14.17 -8.11
CA VAL A 121 3.59 -13.25 -8.13
C VAL A 121 3.62 -12.50 -9.45
N THR A 122 2.56 -12.59 -10.24
CA THR A 122 2.43 -11.89 -11.53
C THR A 122 1.38 -10.81 -11.44
N PHE A 123 1.77 -9.59 -11.80
CA PHE A 123 0.88 -8.41 -11.85
C PHE A 123 0.38 -8.18 -13.26
N TYR A 124 -0.90 -7.79 -13.35
CA TYR A 124 -1.60 -7.50 -14.59
C TYR A 124 -2.36 -6.19 -14.46
N ARG A 125 -2.56 -5.45 -15.55
CA ARG A 125 -3.48 -4.31 -15.57
C ARG A 125 -4.92 -4.83 -15.38
N ALA A 126 -5.65 -4.25 -14.46
CA ALA A 126 -7.02 -4.68 -14.19
C ALA A 126 -7.95 -4.48 -15.41
N SER A 127 -7.76 -3.39 -16.15
CA SER A 127 -8.61 -3.01 -17.30
C SER A 127 -8.43 -3.89 -18.54
N SER A 128 -7.21 -4.42 -18.78
CA SER A 128 -6.89 -5.18 -20.00
C SER A 128 -6.47 -6.61 -19.75
N GLY A 129 -5.98 -6.92 -18.54
CA GLY A 129 -5.38 -8.21 -18.23
C GLY A 129 -3.96 -8.39 -18.79
N ASP A 130 -3.34 -7.32 -19.30
CA ASP A 130 -1.99 -7.35 -19.79
C ASP A 130 -1.01 -7.53 -18.63
N THR A 131 -0.02 -8.40 -18.81
CA THR A 131 1.06 -8.62 -17.85
C THR A 131 1.90 -7.36 -17.71
N VAL A 132 2.13 -6.92 -16.48
CA VAL A 132 3.02 -5.78 -16.15
C VAL A 132 4.39 -6.26 -15.73
N GLY A 133 4.45 -7.30 -14.89
CA GLY A 133 5.70 -7.86 -14.42
C GLY A 133 5.50 -8.98 -13.41
N GLU A 134 6.62 -9.59 -13.03
CA GLU A 134 6.65 -10.71 -12.11
C GLU A 134 7.68 -10.47 -11.00
N VAL A 135 7.39 -10.93 -9.80
CA VAL A 135 8.31 -10.90 -8.68
C VAL A 135 8.30 -12.24 -7.95
N GLU A 136 9.46 -12.67 -7.48
CA GLU A 136 9.55 -13.83 -6.60
C GLU A 136 9.35 -13.40 -5.14
N ALA A 137 8.39 -14.01 -4.48
CA ALA A 137 8.11 -13.81 -3.07
C ALA A 137 8.62 -15.01 -2.26
N PHE A 138 9.30 -14.73 -1.17
CA PHE A 138 9.93 -15.75 -0.33
C PHE A 138 9.18 -15.93 0.97
N ARG A 139 9.26 -17.15 1.54
CA ARG A 139 8.67 -17.45 2.84
C ARG A 139 9.18 -16.48 3.91
N ASN A 140 8.24 -15.83 4.60
CA ASN A 140 8.57 -14.97 5.73
C ASN A 140 9.03 -15.81 6.93
N ARG A 141 10.34 -15.91 7.12
CA ARG A 141 10.93 -16.64 8.23
C ARG A 141 10.91 -15.87 9.56
N LYS A 142 10.65 -14.56 9.50
CA LYS A 142 10.58 -13.68 10.69
C LYS A 142 9.20 -13.73 11.36
N SER A 143 8.18 -14.22 10.68
CA SER A 143 6.82 -14.30 11.20
C SER A 143 6.17 -15.60 10.75
N ALA A 144 5.62 -16.34 11.71
CA ALA A 144 4.79 -17.52 11.43
C ALA A 144 3.36 -17.15 11.03
N MET A 145 3.00 -15.86 11.07
CA MET A 145 1.65 -15.40 10.84
C MET A 145 1.29 -15.46 9.36
N VAL A 146 0.19 -16.12 9.04
CA VAL A 146 -0.38 -16.19 7.70
C VAL A 146 -1.37 -15.04 7.54
N ARG A 147 -1.21 -14.24 6.48
CA ARG A 147 -2.12 -13.15 6.13
C ARG A 147 -2.62 -13.33 4.70
N ALA A 148 -3.90 -13.17 4.48
CA ALA A 148 -4.43 -13.19 3.11
C ALA A 148 -3.72 -12.12 2.26
N LEU A 149 -3.64 -10.91 2.80
CA LEU A 149 -2.85 -9.80 2.26
C LEU A 149 -2.40 -8.90 3.42
N LEU A 150 -1.16 -8.41 3.37
CA LEU A 150 -0.67 -7.36 4.26
C LEU A 150 0.32 -6.47 3.51
N ILE A 151 0.00 -5.20 3.41
CA ILE A 151 0.89 -4.16 2.87
C ILE A 151 1.42 -3.37 4.06
N GLN A 152 2.73 -3.41 4.28
CA GLN A 152 3.39 -2.68 5.37
C GLN A 152 3.95 -1.35 4.87
N PRO A 153 3.90 -0.28 5.68
CA PRO A 153 4.38 1.02 5.30
C PRO A 153 5.86 1.03 4.89
N ALA A 154 6.18 1.85 3.89
CA ALA A 154 7.56 2.08 3.51
C ALA A 154 8.28 2.91 4.58
N THR A 155 9.47 2.44 4.97
CA THR A 155 10.42 3.16 5.81
C THR A 155 11.70 3.36 5.01
N GLY A 156 12.14 4.61 4.85
CA GLY A 156 13.26 4.92 3.96
C GLY A 156 13.02 4.50 2.50
N GLY A 157 11.76 4.66 2.03
CA GLY A 157 11.36 4.31 0.67
C GLY A 157 11.07 2.81 0.45
N ARG A 158 11.35 1.91 1.41
CA ARG A 158 11.17 0.47 1.25
C ARG A 158 10.05 -0.06 2.14
N GLY A 159 9.08 -0.75 1.56
CA GLY A 159 8.01 -1.45 2.25
C GLY A 159 7.92 -2.91 1.83
N THR A 160 6.97 -3.66 2.41
CA THR A 160 6.78 -5.07 2.09
C THR A 160 5.33 -5.41 1.83
N ILE A 161 5.10 -6.37 0.95
CA ILE A 161 3.79 -6.97 0.69
C ILE A 161 3.87 -8.45 1.04
N GLN A 162 2.97 -8.90 1.92
CA GLN A 162 2.85 -10.29 2.30
C GLN A 162 1.57 -10.88 1.72
N VAL A 163 1.69 -12.06 1.11
CA VAL A 163 0.58 -12.88 0.60
C VAL A 163 0.73 -14.29 1.18
N GLY A 164 -0.23 -14.71 1.98
CA GLY A 164 -0.12 -15.94 2.73
C GLY A 164 1.06 -15.93 3.69
N ARG A 165 2.07 -16.74 3.41
CA ARG A 165 3.33 -16.84 4.15
C ARG A 165 4.52 -16.24 3.42
N PHE A 166 4.29 -15.68 2.24
CA PHE A 166 5.34 -15.18 1.36
C PHE A 166 5.37 -13.67 1.34
N VAL A 167 6.55 -13.11 1.22
CA VAL A 167 6.80 -11.66 1.26
C VAL A 167 7.71 -11.26 0.12
N PHE A 168 7.43 -10.10 -0.45
CA PHE A 168 8.30 -9.38 -1.38
C PHE A 168 8.31 -7.89 -1.04
N ASP A 169 9.35 -7.22 -1.50
CA ASP A 169 9.55 -5.80 -1.23
C ASP A 169 8.94 -4.92 -2.31
N TYR A 170 8.59 -3.70 -1.93
CA TYR A 170 8.29 -2.62 -2.85
C TYR A 170 9.06 -1.36 -2.45
N HIS A 171 9.29 -0.47 -3.41
CA HIS A 171 9.99 0.79 -3.20
C HIS A 171 9.14 1.97 -3.68
N LEU A 172 9.28 3.09 -2.97
CA LEU A 172 8.69 4.39 -3.28
C LEU A 172 9.81 5.42 -3.36
N ASP A 173 9.75 6.25 -4.38
CA ASP A 173 10.65 7.39 -4.56
C ASP A 173 10.26 8.58 -3.67
#